data_a1c7e4f37972a7f35fa540bf4d233e0b
#
_entry.id   a1c7e4f37972a7f35fa540bf4d233e0b
#
_cell.length_a   1.000
_cell.length_b   1.000
_cell.length_c   1.000
_cell.angle_alpha   90.00
_cell.angle_beta   90.00
_cell.angle_gamma   90.00
#
_symmetry.space_group_name_H-M   'P 1'
#
loop_
_entity.id
_entity.type
_entity.pdbx_description
1 polymer ?
#
loop_
_entity_poly.entity_id
_entity_poly.type
_entity_poly.pdbx_seq_one_letter_code
_entity_poly.pdbx_strand_id
1 'polypeptide(L)'
;MNKVLTYSRYLFDYLKHGEWGSVIASVKYVLNKSSHRSDRMIKTSIGTFFCRKNTNDFQFANLYYEWGVKKFILEHQDEFLVFIDAGSCIGEYCILLAKKDKTCFAFEPVSDNIHAFEKNITLNRLQNKIRIFPFGLGEDDYQAGFYFNPVNTGASKINKTTEKQQNTAEIRKLDSIISDLDIDPVESIFMKLDIEGMEAEAIRGATEFIRKYPKLTLIIEDKHSGKNLIRDALDEIASFEYGMVDEFNFYAKKIKNI
;
A
#
# COMPACT_ATOMS: atom_id res chain seq x y z
N MET A 1 -4.33 21.23 -2.35
CA MET A 1 -3.92 21.10 -3.78
C MET A 1 -5.14 21.28 -4.68
N ASN A 2 -5.03 21.98 -5.83
CA ASN A 2 -6.17 22.20 -6.73
C ASN A 2 -6.60 20.86 -7.38
N LYS A 3 -7.79 20.36 -7.05
CA LYS A 3 -8.33 19.08 -7.56
C LYS A 3 -8.32 19.01 -9.10
N VAL A 4 -8.60 20.13 -9.78
CA VAL A 4 -8.58 20.21 -11.25
C VAL A 4 -7.17 19.91 -11.80
N LEU A 5 -6.13 20.45 -11.18
CA LEU A 5 -4.74 20.22 -11.60
C LEU A 5 -4.33 18.74 -11.39
N THR A 6 -4.77 18.11 -10.32
CA THR A 6 -4.50 16.69 -10.07
C THR A 6 -5.18 15.81 -11.12
N TYR A 7 -6.46 16.06 -11.42
CA TYR A 7 -7.18 15.32 -12.46
C TYR A 7 -6.58 15.54 -13.85
N SER A 8 -6.13 16.74 -14.19
CA SER A 8 -5.47 16.96 -15.49
C SER A 8 -4.16 16.19 -15.61
N ARG A 9 -3.32 16.17 -14.57
CA ARG A 9 -2.09 15.37 -14.53
C ARG A 9 -2.37 13.87 -14.58
N TYR A 10 -3.40 13.41 -13.88
CA TYR A 10 -3.86 12.02 -13.90
C TYR A 10 -4.24 11.56 -15.32
N LEU A 11 -5.04 12.33 -16.05
CA LEU A 11 -5.39 12.02 -17.43
C LEU A 11 -4.19 12.14 -18.38
N PHE A 12 -3.32 13.13 -18.15
CA PHE A 12 -2.10 13.34 -18.95
C PHE A 12 -1.14 12.14 -18.85
N ASP A 13 -1.03 11.50 -17.69
CA ASP A 13 -0.21 10.30 -17.51
C ASP A 13 -0.62 9.19 -18.50
N TYR A 14 -1.91 8.93 -18.65
CA TYR A 14 -2.40 7.97 -19.64
C TYR A 14 -2.17 8.42 -21.09
N LEU A 15 -2.47 9.69 -21.39
CA LEU A 15 -2.29 10.22 -22.74
C LEU A 15 -0.84 10.15 -23.20
N LYS A 16 0.10 10.49 -22.33
CA LYS A 16 1.56 10.39 -22.57
C LYS A 16 1.99 8.99 -22.99
N HIS A 17 1.32 7.96 -22.49
CA HIS A 17 1.63 6.56 -22.77
C HIS A 17 0.71 5.92 -23.82
N GLY A 18 -0.18 6.68 -24.45
CA GLY A 18 -1.10 6.18 -25.48
C GLY A 18 -2.28 5.36 -24.92
N GLU A 19 -2.56 5.46 -23.62
CA GLU A 19 -3.58 4.67 -22.92
C GLU A 19 -4.98 5.30 -23.00
N TRP A 20 -5.46 5.56 -24.20
CA TRP A 20 -6.79 6.13 -24.44
C TRP A 20 -7.93 5.36 -23.79
N GLY A 21 -7.81 4.02 -23.75
CA GLY A 21 -8.78 3.16 -23.05
C GLY A 21 -8.89 3.46 -21.57
N SER A 22 -7.77 3.81 -20.91
CA SER A 22 -7.72 4.17 -19.49
C SER A 22 -8.26 5.58 -19.24
N VAL A 23 -8.08 6.51 -20.19
CA VAL A 23 -8.74 7.83 -20.15
C VAL A 23 -10.28 7.67 -20.16
N ILE A 24 -10.80 6.84 -21.10
CA ILE A 24 -12.24 6.56 -21.19
C ILE A 24 -12.74 5.84 -19.92
N ALA A 25 -11.97 4.87 -19.42
CA ALA A 25 -12.32 4.16 -18.17
C ALA A 25 -12.38 5.11 -16.97
N SER A 26 -11.44 6.08 -16.89
CA SER A 26 -11.43 7.09 -15.82
C SER A 26 -12.71 7.94 -15.81
N VAL A 27 -13.15 8.39 -16.98
CA VAL A 27 -14.40 9.15 -17.12
C VAL A 27 -15.61 8.29 -16.72
N LYS A 28 -15.70 7.06 -17.24
CA LYS A 28 -16.79 6.13 -16.92
C LYS A 28 -16.82 5.79 -15.42
N TYR A 29 -15.64 5.59 -14.81
CA TYR A 29 -15.57 5.27 -13.39
C TYR A 29 -16.11 6.40 -12.51
N VAL A 30 -15.84 7.65 -12.86
CA VAL A 30 -16.42 8.81 -12.15
C VAL A 30 -17.94 8.85 -12.29
N LEU A 31 -18.46 8.56 -13.49
CA LEU A 31 -19.90 8.67 -13.78
C LEU A 31 -20.72 7.50 -13.20
N ASN A 32 -20.24 6.27 -13.32
CA ASN A 32 -21.05 5.08 -13.00
C ASN A 32 -20.25 3.91 -12.41
N LYS A 33 -19.02 4.15 -11.93
CA LYS A 33 -18.13 3.14 -11.36
C LYS A 33 -17.76 1.98 -12.31
N SER A 34 -17.94 2.14 -13.62
CA SER A 34 -17.52 1.13 -14.60
C SER A 34 -16.08 1.33 -15.03
N SER A 35 -15.38 0.22 -15.28
CA SER A 35 -13.97 0.18 -15.65
C SER A 35 -13.76 -0.57 -16.98
N HIS A 36 -12.58 -1.12 -17.20
CA HIS A 36 -12.29 -1.97 -18.35
C HIS A 36 -13.12 -3.26 -18.33
N ARG A 37 -13.67 -3.63 -19.51
CA ARG A 37 -14.48 -4.86 -19.66
C ARG A 37 -13.64 -6.12 -19.92
N SER A 38 -12.34 -5.98 -20.13
CA SER A 38 -11.37 -7.06 -20.33
C SER A 38 -10.10 -6.78 -19.56
N ASP A 39 -9.38 -7.83 -19.20
CA ASP A 39 -8.02 -7.70 -18.65
C ASP A 39 -7.12 -6.97 -19.65
N ARG A 40 -6.25 -6.11 -19.16
CA ARG A 40 -5.37 -5.29 -20.01
C ARG A 40 -4.02 -5.09 -19.37
N MET A 41 -3.01 -4.99 -20.21
CA MET A 41 -1.75 -4.37 -19.82
C MET A 41 -1.82 -2.88 -20.15
N ILE A 42 -1.51 -2.02 -19.19
CA ILE A 42 -1.44 -0.58 -19.37
C ILE A 42 -0.04 -0.07 -18.98
N LYS A 43 0.39 0.98 -19.66
CA LYS A 43 1.66 1.64 -19.39
C LYS A 43 1.42 3.01 -18.78
N THR A 44 2.13 3.33 -17.70
CA THR A 44 2.03 4.62 -16.99
C THR A 44 3.43 5.12 -16.62
N SER A 45 3.51 6.29 -16.00
CA SER A 45 4.79 6.81 -15.49
C SER A 45 5.40 5.98 -14.35
N ILE A 46 4.61 5.13 -13.66
CA ILE A 46 5.12 4.17 -12.68
C ILE A 46 5.76 2.97 -13.40
N GLY A 47 5.06 2.39 -14.39
CA GLY A 47 5.51 1.19 -15.07
C GLY A 47 4.44 0.57 -15.96
N THR A 48 4.62 -0.73 -16.26
CA THR A 48 3.64 -1.54 -16.97
C THR A 48 2.85 -2.38 -15.97
N PHE A 49 1.51 -2.32 -16.06
CA PHE A 49 0.62 -3.02 -15.13
C PHE A 49 -0.37 -3.91 -15.85
N PHE A 50 -0.57 -5.09 -15.32
CA PHE A 50 -1.72 -5.93 -15.59
C PHE A 50 -2.89 -5.42 -14.75
N CYS A 51 -3.94 -4.95 -15.41
CA CYS A 51 -5.17 -4.47 -14.79
C CYS A 51 -6.31 -5.43 -15.11
N ARG A 52 -6.96 -5.95 -14.08
CA ARG A 52 -8.06 -6.91 -14.18
C ARG A 52 -9.33 -6.23 -14.70
N LYS A 53 -10.13 -6.98 -15.41
CA LYS A 53 -11.45 -6.52 -15.88
C LYS A 53 -12.37 -6.18 -14.70
N ASN A 54 -13.21 -5.18 -14.89
CA ASN A 54 -14.23 -4.75 -13.93
C ASN A 54 -13.68 -4.31 -12.55
N THR A 55 -12.36 -4.00 -12.47
CA THR A 55 -11.70 -3.48 -11.27
C THR A 55 -11.26 -2.03 -11.47
N ASN A 56 -10.83 -1.39 -10.40
CA ASN A 56 -10.19 -0.07 -10.46
C ASN A 56 -8.65 -0.13 -10.52
N ASP A 57 -8.06 -1.27 -10.85
CA ASP A 57 -6.61 -1.46 -10.92
C ASP A 57 -5.91 -0.40 -11.77
N PHE A 58 -6.56 0.06 -12.86
CA PHE A 58 -6.02 1.12 -13.69
C PHE A 58 -5.79 2.42 -12.92
N GLN A 59 -6.56 2.70 -11.85
CA GLN A 59 -6.36 3.89 -11.03
C GLN A 59 -5.08 3.77 -10.20
N PHE A 60 -4.86 2.64 -9.54
CA PHE A 60 -3.65 2.38 -8.74
C PHE A 60 -2.39 2.48 -9.60
N ALA A 61 -2.43 1.97 -10.83
CA ALA A 61 -1.33 2.05 -11.79
C ALA A 61 -0.94 3.48 -12.19
N ASN A 62 -1.79 4.49 -11.92
CA ASN A 62 -1.52 5.88 -12.27
C ASN A 62 -0.66 6.59 -11.22
N LEU A 63 0.37 7.33 -11.65
CA LEU A 63 1.26 8.06 -10.75
C LEU A 63 0.51 9.09 -9.88
N TYR A 64 -0.54 9.70 -10.40
CA TYR A 64 -1.27 10.77 -9.72
C TYR A 64 -2.47 10.27 -8.89
N TYR A 65 -2.72 8.95 -8.85
CA TYR A 65 -3.60 8.36 -7.86
C TYR A 65 -2.91 8.45 -6.49
N GLU A 66 -3.63 8.92 -5.46
CA GLU A 66 -3.05 9.21 -4.14
C GLU A 66 -1.79 10.09 -4.20
N TRP A 67 -1.82 11.11 -5.06
CA TRP A 67 -0.65 11.93 -5.32
C TRP A 67 -0.05 12.58 -4.08
N GLY A 68 -0.83 12.89 -3.05
CA GLY A 68 -0.33 13.42 -1.77
C GLY A 68 0.69 12.48 -1.15
N VAL A 69 0.33 11.20 -1.00
CA VAL A 69 1.17 10.14 -0.44
C VAL A 69 2.38 9.87 -1.33
N LYS A 70 2.16 9.62 -2.64
CA LYS A 70 3.26 9.35 -3.59
C LYS A 70 4.26 10.50 -3.64
N LYS A 71 3.77 11.75 -3.65
CA LYS A 71 4.64 12.93 -3.65
C LYS A 71 5.49 12.98 -2.39
N PHE A 72 4.89 12.81 -1.22
CA PHE A 72 5.62 12.82 0.06
C PHE A 72 6.71 11.75 0.09
N ILE A 73 6.41 10.50 -0.30
CA ILE A 73 7.40 9.41 -0.35
C ILE A 73 8.52 9.74 -1.34
N LEU A 74 8.20 10.29 -2.51
CA LEU A 74 9.20 10.66 -3.53
C LEU A 74 10.10 11.82 -3.09
N GLU A 75 9.58 12.77 -2.33
CA GLU A 75 10.37 13.88 -1.76
C GLU A 75 11.36 13.41 -0.70
N HIS A 76 11.07 12.28 -0.01
CA HIS A 76 11.91 11.67 1.02
C HIS A 76 12.64 10.40 0.54
N GLN A 77 12.59 10.08 -0.77
CA GLN A 77 13.11 8.82 -1.30
C GLN A 77 14.60 8.57 -1.01
N ASP A 78 15.39 9.62 -0.82
CA ASP A 78 16.81 9.51 -0.54
C ASP A 78 17.11 9.27 0.97
N GLU A 79 16.10 9.33 1.84
CA GLU A 79 16.22 9.11 3.28
C GLU A 79 16.12 7.64 3.68
N PHE A 80 15.70 6.73 2.77
CA PHE A 80 15.50 5.31 3.08
C PHE A 80 15.98 4.40 1.95
N LEU A 81 16.31 3.14 2.30
CA LEU A 81 16.67 2.08 1.36
C LEU A 81 15.62 0.97 1.31
N VAL A 82 14.90 0.76 2.40
CA VAL A 82 13.87 -0.27 2.53
C VAL A 82 12.49 0.38 2.57
N PHE A 83 11.58 -0.18 1.77
CA PHE A 83 10.17 0.19 1.76
C PHE A 83 9.31 -0.99 2.17
N ILE A 84 8.41 -0.78 3.11
CA ILE A 84 7.41 -1.75 3.55
C ILE A 84 6.02 -1.23 3.17
N ASP A 85 5.24 -2.06 2.48
CA ASP A 85 3.91 -1.73 1.97
C ASP A 85 2.87 -2.69 2.57
N ALA A 86 2.18 -2.26 3.59
CA ALA A 86 1.08 -3.01 4.19
C ALA A 86 -0.25 -2.59 3.55
N GLY A 87 -0.91 -3.56 2.90
CA GLY A 87 -2.06 -3.31 2.02
C GLY A 87 -1.61 -2.96 0.60
N SER A 88 -0.69 -3.75 0.05
CA SER A 88 0.01 -3.42 -1.20
C SER A 88 -0.83 -3.57 -2.48
N CYS A 89 -2.02 -4.15 -2.41
CA CYS A 89 -2.95 -4.35 -3.52
C CYS A 89 -2.26 -4.93 -4.78
N ILE A 90 -2.14 -4.17 -5.87
CA ILE A 90 -1.46 -4.58 -7.11
C ILE A 90 0.01 -4.14 -7.17
N GLY A 91 0.54 -3.55 -6.09
CA GLY A 91 1.95 -3.25 -5.87
C GLY A 91 2.48 -1.97 -6.49
N GLU A 92 1.65 -0.97 -6.74
CA GLU A 92 2.05 0.24 -7.44
C GLU A 92 3.13 1.05 -6.70
N TYR A 93 3.08 1.10 -5.36
CA TYR A 93 4.12 1.75 -4.55
C TYR A 93 5.44 0.99 -4.61
N CYS A 94 5.38 -0.34 -4.44
CA CYS A 94 6.57 -1.18 -4.52
C CYS A 94 7.22 -1.09 -5.90
N ILE A 95 6.45 -1.11 -7.00
CA ILE A 95 6.99 -1.00 -8.36
C ILE A 95 7.62 0.38 -8.59
N LEU A 96 6.96 1.46 -8.13
CA LEU A 96 7.47 2.82 -8.22
C LEU A 96 8.85 2.93 -7.54
N LEU A 97 8.96 2.40 -6.32
CA LEU A 97 10.15 2.56 -5.48
C LEU A 97 11.25 1.55 -5.81
N ALA A 98 10.92 0.33 -6.19
CA ALA A 98 11.90 -0.65 -6.64
C ALA A 98 12.63 -0.21 -7.93
N LYS A 99 11.98 0.56 -8.82
CA LYS A 99 12.61 1.24 -9.96
C LYS A 99 13.58 2.36 -9.57
N LYS A 100 13.54 2.78 -8.32
CA LYS A 100 14.44 3.76 -7.70
C LYS A 100 15.43 3.09 -6.74
N ASP A 101 15.72 1.81 -7.00
CA ASP A 101 16.68 0.98 -6.27
C ASP A 101 16.33 0.72 -4.79
N LYS A 102 15.04 0.83 -4.42
CA LYS A 102 14.61 0.43 -3.07
C LYS A 102 14.35 -1.08 -3.01
N THR A 103 14.66 -1.69 -1.87
CA THR A 103 14.20 -3.04 -1.53
C THR A 103 12.80 -2.94 -0.93
N CYS A 104 11.85 -3.71 -1.47
CA CYS A 104 10.44 -3.61 -1.08
C CYS A 104 9.94 -4.91 -0.49
N PHE A 105 9.26 -4.81 0.65
CA PHE A 105 8.51 -5.89 1.31
C PHE A 105 7.03 -5.53 1.31
N ALA A 106 6.21 -6.36 0.71
CA ALA A 106 4.80 -6.11 0.50
C ALA A 106 3.94 -7.12 1.24
N PHE A 107 2.92 -6.65 1.94
CA PHE A 107 1.95 -7.47 2.66
C PHE A 107 0.58 -7.32 2.03
N GLU A 108 0.03 -8.41 1.51
CA GLU A 108 -1.28 -8.43 0.84
C GLU A 108 -1.97 -9.78 1.12
N PRO A 109 -3.12 -9.78 1.79
CA PRO A 109 -3.82 -11.02 2.12
C PRO A 109 -4.70 -11.58 1.00
N VAL A 110 -5.05 -10.77 -0.02
CA VAL A 110 -6.02 -11.15 -1.06
C VAL A 110 -5.30 -11.83 -2.23
N SER A 111 -5.56 -13.10 -2.46
CA SER A 111 -4.90 -13.92 -3.49
C SER A 111 -5.00 -13.32 -4.91
N ASP A 112 -6.16 -12.75 -5.28
CA ASP A 112 -6.35 -12.13 -6.58
C ASP A 112 -5.49 -10.88 -6.77
N ASN A 113 -5.25 -10.11 -5.69
CA ASN A 113 -4.35 -8.96 -5.70
C ASN A 113 -2.89 -9.44 -5.84
N ILE A 114 -2.51 -10.47 -5.08
CA ILE A 114 -1.18 -11.08 -5.15
C ILE A 114 -0.86 -11.55 -6.57
N HIS A 115 -1.78 -12.29 -7.23
CA HIS A 115 -1.59 -12.73 -8.61
C HIS A 115 -1.39 -11.56 -9.60
N ALA A 116 -2.16 -10.48 -9.42
CA ALA A 116 -1.98 -9.27 -10.24
C ALA A 116 -0.62 -8.62 -9.97
N PHE A 117 -0.21 -8.54 -8.70
CA PHE A 117 1.05 -7.96 -8.28
C PHE A 117 2.26 -8.77 -8.80
N GLU A 118 2.25 -10.10 -8.69
CA GLU A 118 3.31 -10.97 -9.25
C GLU A 118 3.50 -10.76 -10.76
N LYS A 119 2.40 -10.64 -11.52
CA LYS A 119 2.45 -10.26 -12.93
C LYS A 119 3.08 -8.88 -13.12
N ASN A 120 2.73 -7.92 -12.27
CA ASN A 120 3.26 -6.56 -12.34
C ASN A 120 4.76 -6.51 -12.02
N ILE A 121 5.23 -7.28 -11.04
CA ILE A 121 6.67 -7.47 -10.76
C ILE A 121 7.38 -8.00 -12.00
N THR A 122 6.84 -9.05 -12.62
CA THR A 122 7.42 -9.71 -13.81
C THR A 122 7.48 -8.75 -15.01
N LEU A 123 6.39 -8.02 -15.29
CA LEU A 123 6.31 -7.04 -16.38
C LEU A 123 7.35 -5.92 -16.24
N ASN A 124 7.74 -5.58 -15.01
CA ASN A 124 8.72 -4.55 -14.71
C ASN A 124 10.13 -5.08 -14.42
N ARG A 125 10.35 -6.41 -14.40
CA ARG A 125 11.63 -7.08 -14.12
C ARG A 125 12.20 -6.74 -12.73
N LEU A 126 11.36 -6.80 -11.71
CA LEU A 126 11.68 -6.38 -10.34
C LEU A 126 11.69 -7.53 -9.32
N GLN A 127 11.83 -8.81 -9.79
CA GLN A 127 11.77 -10.00 -8.94
C GLN A 127 12.83 -10.01 -7.82
N ASN A 128 13.97 -9.37 -8.05
CA ASN A 128 15.07 -9.30 -7.08
C ASN A 128 14.97 -8.09 -6.12
N LYS A 129 13.95 -7.26 -6.29
CA LYS A 129 13.76 -6.01 -5.50
C LYS A 129 12.50 -6.05 -4.63
N ILE A 130 11.53 -6.91 -4.97
CA ILE A 130 10.22 -6.95 -4.31
C ILE A 130 9.96 -8.36 -3.81
N ARG A 131 9.64 -8.49 -2.52
CA ARG A 131 9.18 -9.72 -1.89
C ARG A 131 7.76 -9.54 -1.37
N ILE A 132 6.86 -10.43 -1.79
CA ILE A 132 5.46 -10.44 -1.33
C ILE A 132 5.31 -11.44 -0.19
N PHE A 133 4.62 -11.03 0.86
CA PHE A 133 4.15 -11.85 1.96
C PHE A 133 2.62 -11.99 1.82
N PRO A 134 2.10 -13.20 1.58
CA PRO A 134 0.70 -13.44 1.25
C PRO A 134 -0.22 -13.46 2.47
N PHE A 135 -0.11 -12.45 3.34
CA PHE A 135 -0.92 -12.28 4.54
C PHE A 135 -1.04 -10.80 4.92
N GLY A 136 -2.07 -10.48 5.69
CA GLY A 136 -2.27 -9.15 6.25
C GLY A 136 -1.53 -8.98 7.58
N LEU A 137 -1.34 -7.74 8.02
CA LEU A 137 -0.74 -7.43 9.31
C LEU A 137 -1.81 -7.17 10.38
N GLY A 138 -1.57 -7.65 11.61
CA GLY A 138 -2.46 -7.49 12.76
C GLY A 138 -1.73 -7.65 14.07
N GLU A 139 -2.48 -7.61 15.18
CA GLU A 139 -1.96 -7.74 16.55
C GLU A 139 -1.61 -9.20 16.92
N ASP A 140 -2.28 -10.18 16.30
CA ASP A 140 -2.11 -11.60 16.52
C ASP A 140 -2.07 -12.38 15.22
N ASP A 141 -1.61 -13.65 15.27
CA ASP A 141 -1.62 -14.57 14.15
C ASP A 141 -2.95 -15.35 14.15
N TYR A 142 -3.78 -15.17 13.10
CA TYR A 142 -5.08 -15.84 12.98
C TYR A 142 -5.57 -15.88 11.53
N GLN A 143 -6.60 -16.72 11.29
CA GLN A 143 -7.34 -16.70 10.03
C GLN A 143 -8.57 -15.81 10.17
N ALA A 144 -8.76 -14.90 9.22
CA ALA A 144 -9.90 -14.01 9.16
C ALA A 144 -10.72 -14.23 7.89
N GLY A 145 -12.03 -14.03 7.98
CA GLY A 145 -12.83 -13.86 6.80
C GLY A 145 -12.61 -12.48 6.19
N PHE A 146 -12.73 -12.35 4.87
CA PHE A 146 -12.69 -11.03 4.25
C PHE A 146 -13.76 -10.84 3.18
N TYR A 147 -14.16 -9.59 2.99
CA TYR A 147 -15.04 -9.17 1.91
C TYR A 147 -14.18 -8.57 0.79
N PHE A 148 -14.15 -9.26 -0.35
CA PHE A 148 -13.49 -8.73 -1.55
C PHE A 148 -14.41 -7.73 -2.25
N ASN A 149 -13.92 -6.53 -2.50
CA ASN A 149 -14.64 -5.53 -3.27
C ASN A 149 -14.07 -5.43 -4.70
N PRO A 150 -14.70 -6.05 -5.70
CA PRO A 150 -14.16 -6.06 -7.06
C PRO A 150 -14.16 -4.68 -7.73
N VAL A 151 -15.04 -3.76 -7.28
CA VAL A 151 -15.12 -2.40 -7.82
C VAL A 151 -14.02 -1.49 -7.26
N ASN A 152 -13.59 -1.76 -6.02
CA ASN A 152 -12.46 -1.10 -5.37
C ASN A 152 -11.61 -2.14 -4.66
N THR A 153 -10.65 -2.70 -5.38
CA THR A 153 -9.84 -3.84 -4.90
C THR A 153 -8.94 -3.49 -3.72
N GLY A 154 -8.61 -2.22 -3.51
CA GLY A 154 -7.91 -1.73 -2.32
C GLY A 154 -8.81 -1.64 -1.08
N ALA A 155 -10.14 -1.53 -1.21
CA ALA A 155 -11.07 -1.42 -0.09
C ALA A 155 -11.62 -2.79 0.35
N SER A 156 -10.80 -3.83 0.33
CA SER A 156 -11.18 -5.16 0.84
C SER A 156 -11.04 -5.18 2.35
N LYS A 157 -12.14 -5.44 3.07
CA LYS A 157 -12.17 -5.36 4.55
C LYS A 157 -12.12 -6.73 5.18
N ILE A 158 -11.29 -6.85 6.22
CA ILE A 158 -11.23 -8.03 7.06
C ILE A 158 -12.42 -8.03 8.03
N ASN A 159 -13.06 -9.20 8.17
CA ASN A 159 -14.09 -9.42 9.17
C ASN A 159 -13.63 -10.49 10.15
N LYS A 160 -13.57 -10.16 11.45
CA LYS A 160 -13.15 -11.08 12.52
C LYS A 160 -14.11 -12.28 12.72
N THR A 161 -15.32 -12.24 12.14
CA THR A 161 -16.29 -13.34 12.23
C THR A 161 -16.23 -14.21 10.98
N THR A 162 -15.82 -15.47 11.15
CA THR A 162 -15.70 -16.48 10.08
C THR A 162 -17.04 -17.12 9.67
N GLU A 163 -18.14 -16.83 10.37
CA GLU A 163 -19.44 -17.41 10.10
C GLU A 163 -20.01 -16.89 8.79
N LYS A 164 -19.94 -17.66 7.73
CA LYS A 164 -20.51 -17.47 6.37
C LYS A 164 -19.64 -16.79 5.31
N GLN A 165 -18.31 -16.73 5.45
CA GLN A 165 -17.49 -16.13 4.39
C GLN A 165 -16.82 -17.19 3.52
N GLN A 166 -16.88 -17.01 2.18
CA GLN A 166 -16.26 -17.89 1.18
C GLN A 166 -14.75 -17.66 1.05
N ASN A 167 -14.24 -16.51 1.54
CA ASN A 167 -12.84 -16.12 1.42
C ASN A 167 -12.22 -15.94 2.80
N THR A 168 -11.08 -16.58 3.03
CA THR A 168 -10.27 -16.42 4.23
C THR A 168 -8.90 -15.84 3.88
N ALA A 169 -8.36 -15.05 4.79
CA ALA A 169 -7.04 -14.45 4.71
C ALA A 169 -6.26 -14.74 5.99
N GLU A 170 -4.98 -15.01 5.86
CA GLU A 170 -4.09 -15.11 6.99
C GLU A 170 -3.71 -13.71 7.48
N ILE A 171 -3.74 -13.49 8.79
CA ILE A 171 -3.26 -12.29 9.46
C ILE A 171 -2.12 -12.69 10.36
N ARG A 172 -1.02 -11.93 10.34
CA ARG A 172 0.16 -12.21 11.16
C ARG A 172 0.70 -10.94 11.81
N LYS A 173 1.39 -11.14 12.92
CA LYS A 173 2.22 -10.08 13.52
C LYS A 173 3.44 -9.83 12.63
N LEU A 174 3.81 -8.57 12.46
CA LEU A 174 5.09 -8.24 11.84
C LEU A 174 6.26 -8.76 12.69
N ASP A 175 6.10 -8.77 14.01
CA ASP A 175 7.12 -9.26 14.93
C ASP A 175 7.42 -10.75 14.74
N SER A 176 6.45 -11.58 14.34
CA SER A 176 6.66 -13.02 14.12
C SER A 176 7.53 -13.33 12.89
N ILE A 177 7.75 -12.35 12.00
CA ILE A 177 8.50 -12.54 10.73
C ILE A 177 9.71 -11.60 10.57
N ILE A 178 10.13 -10.91 11.64
CA ILE A 178 11.27 -9.96 11.57
C ILE A 178 12.53 -10.62 11.01
N SER A 179 12.81 -11.88 11.37
CA SER A 179 13.95 -12.63 10.85
C SER A 179 13.87 -12.89 9.35
N ASP A 180 12.66 -13.03 8.82
CA ASP A 180 12.44 -13.34 7.42
C ASP A 180 12.64 -12.13 6.50
N LEU A 181 12.58 -10.92 7.08
CA LEU A 181 12.80 -9.68 6.31
C LEU A 181 14.28 -9.50 5.94
N ASP A 182 15.20 -10.04 6.76
CA ASP A 182 16.66 -9.91 6.56
C ASP A 182 17.11 -8.45 6.34
N ILE A 183 16.57 -7.53 7.16
CA ILE A 183 16.91 -6.10 7.14
C ILE A 183 17.97 -5.84 8.20
N ASP A 184 19.08 -5.19 7.82
CA ASP A 184 20.09 -4.72 8.78
C ASP A 184 19.47 -3.64 9.70
N PRO A 185 19.64 -3.73 11.02
CA PRO A 185 19.10 -2.74 11.97
C PRO A 185 19.57 -1.29 11.73
N VAL A 186 20.67 -1.07 11.01
CA VAL A 186 21.15 0.28 10.68
C VAL A 186 20.44 0.91 9.49
N GLU A 187 19.69 0.10 8.71
CA GLU A 187 18.98 0.56 7.53
C GLU A 187 17.85 1.53 7.88
N SER A 188 17.59 2.41 6.94
CA SER A 188 16.48 3.35 7.02
C SER A 188 15.25 2.74 6.34
N ILE A 189 14.15 2.66 7.08
CA ILE A 189 12.91 2.04 6.64
C ILE A 189 11.83 3.09 6.49
N PHE A 190 11.11 3.02 5.38
CA PHE A 190 9.87 3.74 5.15
C PHE A 190 8.72 2.73 5.03
N MET A 191 7.70 2.85 5.88
CA MET A 191 6.57 1.92 5.92
C MET A 191 5.26 2.65 5.63
N LYS A 192 4.48 2.14 4.66
CA LYS A 192 3.10 2.56 4.42
C LYS A 192 2.17 1.56 5.10
N LEU A 193 1.23 2.08 5.88
CA LEU A 193 0.13 1.33 6.52
C LEU A 193 -1.20 1.86 5.99
N ASP A 194 -1.86 1.06 5.18
CA ASP A 194 -3.17 1.33 4.58
C ASP A 194 -3.90 -0.01 4.46
N ILE A 195 -4.49 -0.43 5.56
CA ILE A 195 -5.06 -1.78 5.77
C ILE A 195 -6.51 -1.75 6.25
N GLU A 196 -7.21 -0.68 5.81
CA GLU A 196 -8.67 -0.56 5.88
C GLU A 196 -9.26 -0.74 7.29
N GLY A 197 -8.57 -0.18 8.31
CA GLY A 197 -9.06 -0.08 9.68
C GLY A 197 -8.36 -0.99 10.70
N MET A 198 -7.28 -1.65 10.33
CA MET A 198 -6.47 -2.48 11.22
C MET A 198 -5.10 -1.86 11.58
N GLU A 199 -4.91 -0.57 11.31
CA GLU A 199 -3.61 0.11 11.46
C GLU A 199 -3.11 0.04 12.90
N ALA A 200 -3.97 0.28 13.89
CA ALA A 200 -3.60 0.23 15.30
C ALA A 200 -3.24 -1.20 15.76
N GLU A 201 -3.98 -2.23 15.30
CA GLU A 201 -3.65 -3.63 15.57
C GLU A 201 -2.31 -4.03 14.94
N ALA A 202 -2.06 -3.62 13.68
CA ALA A 202 -0.80 -3.90 13.00
C ALA A 202 0.40 -3.23 13.70
N ILE A 203 0.23 -2.03 14.25
CA ILE A 203 1.25 -1.34 15.04
C ILE A 203 1.55 -2.11 16.34
N ARG A 204 0.52 -2.59 17.06
CA ARG A 204 0.72 -3.42 18.25
C ARG A 204 1.42 -4.73 17.94
N GLY A 205 1.10 -5.36 16.81
CA GLY A 205 1.79 -6.55 16.30
C GLY A 205 3.18 -6.30 15.72
N ALA A 206 3.63 -5.04 15.69
CA ALA A 206 4.94 -4.60 15.20
C ALA A 206 5.82 -3.97 16.29
N THR A 207 5.52 -4.23 17.56
CA THR A 207 6.19 -3.59 18.71
C THR A 207 7.70 -3.81 18.68
N GLU A 208 8.16 -5.06 18.54
CA GLU A 208 9.58 -5.40 18.50
C GLU A 208 10.24 -4.90 17.21
N PHE A 209 9.53 -4.94 16.08
CA PHE A 209 9.98 -4.36 14.83
C PHE A 209 10.23 -2.85 15.01
N ILE A 210 9.27 -2.10 15.55
CA ILE A 210 9.41 -0.66 15.77
C ILE A 210 10.58 -0.37 16.72
N ARG A 211 10.76 -1.16 17.79
CA ARG A 211 11.89 -1.00 18.73
C ARG A 211 13.23 -1.28 18.07
N LYS A 212 13.31 -2.33 17.25
CA LYS A 212 14.53 -2.79 16.61
C LYS A 212 15.11 -1.78 15.61
N TYR A 213 14.26 -1.09 14.84
CA TYR A 213 14.70 -0.20 13.78
C TYR A 213 14.62 1.28 14.19
N PRO A 214 15.78 1.93 14.47
CA PRO A 214 15.81 3.32 14.94
C PRO A 214 15.44 4.34 13.86
N LYS A 215 15.73 4.04 12.59
CA LYS A 215 15.47 4.94 11.45
C LYS A 215 14.20 4.51 10.72
N LEU A 216 13.06 4.71 11.36
CA LEU A 216 11.75 4.30 10.85
C LEU A 216 10.86 5.54 10.65
N THR A 217 10.29 5.63 9.46
CA THR A 217 9.23 6.58 9.13
C THR A 217 8.02 5.80 8.65
N LEU A 218 6.85 6.09 9.21
CA LEU A 218 5.57 5.51 8.79
C LEU A 218 4.72 6.57 8.08
N ILE A 219 4.00 6.17 7.04
CA ILE A 219 2.81 6.86 6.54
C ILE A 219 1.61 5.98 6.84
N ILE A 220 0.57 6.56 7.42
CA ILE A 220 -0.57 5.81 7.94
C ILE A 220 -1.87 6.48 7.48
N GLU A 221 -2.78 5.67 6.89
CA GLU A 221 -4.14 6.11 6.64
C GLU A 221 -4.96 6.09 7.94
N ASP A 222 -5.62 7.20 8.30
CA ASP A 222 -6.40 7.32 9.54
C ASP A 222 -7.93 7.32 9.32
N LYS A 223 -8.34 7.11 8.09
CA LYS A 223 -9.74 7.20 7.66
C LYS A 223 -10.69 6.23 8.36
N HIS A 224 -10.20 5.04 8.70
CA HIS A 224 -11.01 3.95 9.26
C HIS A 224 -10.69 3.65 10.72
N SER A 225 -9.45 3.69 11.14
CA SER A 225 -9.01 3.39 12.51
C SER A 225 -9.13 4.59 13.47
N GLY A 226 -9.08 5.80 12.93
CA GLY A 226 -9.05 7.01 13.74
C GLY A 226 -7.65 7.35 14.28
N LYS A 227 -7.24 8.59 14.03
CA LYS A 227 -5.88 9.09 14.28
C LYS A 227 -5.39 8.95 15.72
N ASN A 228 -6.26 9.16 16.70
CA ASN A 228 -5.88 9.09 18.10
C ASN A 228 -5.52 7.66 18.51
N LEU A 229 -6.34 6.67 18.12
CA LEU A 229 -6.08 5.26 18.41
C LEU A 229 -4.75 4.78 17.83
N ILE A 230 -4.41 5.22 16.62
CA ILE A 230 -3.15 4.89 15.96
C ILE A 230 -1.97 5.54 16.68
N ARG A 231 -2.09 6.82 17.07
CA ARG A 231 -1.03 7.53 17.80
C ARG A 231 -0.79 6.94 19.18
N ASP A 232 -1.86 6.64 19.92
CA ASP A 232 -1.76 6.01 21.23
C ASP A 232 -0.97 4.69 21.14
N ALA A 233 -1.26 3.85 20.13
CA ALA A 233 -0.53 2.60 19.91
C ALA A 233 0.96 2.83 19.58
N LEU A 234 1.31 3.87 18.82
CA LEU A 234 2.70 4.23 18.51
C LEU A 234 3.42 4.79 19.75
N ASP A 235 2.76 5.69 20.47
CA ASP A 235 3.33 6.39 21.63
C ASP A 235 3.55 5.47 22.84
N GLU A 236 2.90 4.29 22.88
CA GLU A 236 3.21 3.20 23.84
C GLU A 236 4.53 2.47 23.54
N ILE A 237 5.05 2.57 22.30
CA ILE A 237 6.23 1.80 21.86
C ILE A 237 7.48 2.68 21.79
N ALA A 238 7.34 3.88 21.21
CA ALA A 238 8.44 4.79 20.95
C ALA A 238 7.96 6.24 20.87
N SER A 239 8.88 7.20 20.93
CA SER A 239 8.58 8.61 20.68
C SER A 239 8.64 8.91 19.19
N PHE A 240 7.63 9.65 18.66
CA PHE A 240 7.54 10.02 17.26
C PHE A 240 7.33 11.52 17.05
N GLU A 241 7.86 12.01 15.93
CA GLU A 241 7.44 13.27 15.33
C GLU A 241 6.31 13.00 14.34
N TYR A 242 5.24 13.80 14.42
CA TYR A 242 4.05 13.62 13.59
C TYR A 242 3.81 14.83 12.68
N GLY A 243 3.33 14.58 11.46
CA GLY A 243 2.84 15.61 10.56
C GLY A 243 1.83 15.07 9.57
N MET A 244 1.06 15.98 8.96
CA MET A 244 0.06 15.60 7.96
C MET A 244 0.71 15.48 6.59
N VAL A 245 0.30 14.46 5.84
CA VAL A 245 0.64 14.26 4.43
C VAL A 245 -0.48 14.80 3.54
N ASP A 246 -1.73 14.41 3.84
CA ASP A 246 -2.94 14.93 3.20
C ASP A 246 -4.15 14.83 4.15
N GLU A 247 -5.38 14.82 3.62
CA GLU A 247 -6.62 14.83 4.40
C GLU A 247 -6.79 13.56 5.27
N PHE A 248 -6.32 12.40 4.78
CA PHE A 248 -6.52 11.08 5.39
C PHE A 248 -5.23 10.39 5.79
N ASN A 249 -4.07 10.98 5.51
CA ASN A 249 -2.78 10.38 5.76
C ASN A 249 -1.91 11.30 6.61
N PHE A 250 -1.24 10.72 7.61
CA PHE A 250 -0.21 11.39 8.38
C PHE A 250 1.08 10.57 8.41
N TYR A 251 2.19 11.23 8.69
CA TYR A 251 3.45 10.51 8.95
C TYR A 251 3.78 10.50 10.43
N ALA A 252 4.52 9.46 10.82
CA ALA A 252 5.16 9.31 12.11
C ALA A 252 6.63 8.96 11.91
N LYS A 253 7.56 9.87 12.26
CA LYS A 253 9.01 9.66 12.18
C LYS A 253 9.52 9.34 13.57
N LYS A 254 10.13 8.17 13.74
CA LYS A 254 10.63 7.72 15.03
C LYS A 254 11.80 8.58 15.49
N ILE A 255 11.78 8.98 16.78
CA ILE A 255 12.83 9.77 17.43
C ILE A 255 13.70 8.84 18.29
N LYS A 256 13.09 8.06 19.18
CA LYS A 256 13.78 7.14 20.10
C LYS A 256 12.81 6.10 20.67
N ASN A 257 13.33 5.00 21.22
CA ASN A 257 12.55 4.06 22.03
C ASN A 257 12.16 4.70 23.36
N ILE A 258 11.05 4.21 23.95
CA ILE A 258 10.64 4.51 25.32
C ILE A 258 11.24 3.46 26.24
#